data_0a2ebd28dedf357e5347b076d41e4576
#
_entry.id   0a2ebd28dedf357e5347b076d41e4576
#
_cell.length_a   1.000
_cell.length_b   1.000
_cell.length_c   1.000
_cell.angle_alpha   90.00
_cell.angle_beta   90.00
_cell.angle_gamma   90.00
#
_symmetry.space_group_name_H-M   'P 1'
#
loop_
_entity.id
_entity.type
_entity.pdbx_description
1 polymer ?
#
loop_
_entity_poly.entity_id
_entity_poly.type
_entity_poly.pdbx_seq_one_letter_code
_entity_poly.pdbx_strand_id
1 'polypeptide(L)'
;MIVTLVHVWVKPDEIDKFIEATRENHEHSVKEPGNFRFDILQDATDRGKFILYEAYASEEAVAAHKEKAHYTKWRDLVAPWMAKPREGVRHTLLFPES
;
A
#
# COMPACT_ATOMS: atom_id res chain seq x y z
N MET A 1 -10.39 11.69 7.55
CA MET A 1 -9.70 10.83 6.56
C MET A 1 -8.42 10.31 7.18
N ILE A 2 -8.20 9.02 7.05
CA ILE A 2 -7.02 8.34 7.59
C ILE A 2 -6.03 8.13 6.45
N VAL A 3 -4.81 8.66 6.61
CA VAL A 3 -3.76 8.52 5.60
C VAL A 3 -2.62 7.68 6.17
N THR A 4 -2.20 6.66 5.43
CA THR A 4 -1.05 5.85 5.80
C THR A 4 -0.06 5.82 4.65
N LEU A 5 1.19 6.13 4.93
CA LEU A 5 2.28 5.96 3.96
C LEU A 5 3.00 4.67 4.34
N VAL A 6 2.91 3.67 3.47
CA VAL A 6 3.56 2.38 3.70
C VAL A 6 4.89 2.37 2.96
N HIS A 7 5.98 2.37 3.71
CA HIS A 7 7.34 2.32 3.16
C HIS A 7 7.72 0.88 2.90
N VAL A 8 8.19 0.60 1.68
CA VAL A 8 8.50 -0.76 1.25
C VAL A 8 9.87 -0.79 0.59
N TRP A 9 10.69 -1.78 0.99
CA TRP A 9 12.01 -2.02 0.40
C TRP A 9 12.01 -3.43 -0.15
N VAL A 10 12.20 -3.57 -1.48
CA VAL A 10 12.08 -4.83 -2.20
C VAL A 10 13.45 -5.30 -2.65
N LYS A 11 13.71 -6.61 -2.53
CA LYS A 11 14.94 -7.22 -3.01
C LYS A 11 15.09 -6.98 -4.52
N PRO A 12 16.31 -6.67 -5.00
CA PRO A 12 16.52 -6.31 -6.41
C PRO A 12 15.94 -7.31 -7.43
N ASP A 13 16.03 -8.60 -7.14
CA ASP A 13 15.55 -9.64 -8.06
C ASP A 13 14.05 -9.83 -8.05
N GLU A 14 13.35 -9.16 -7.14
CA GLU A 14 11.91 -9.36 -6.94
C GLU A 14 11.07 -8.13 -7.29
N ILE A 15 11.69 -7.09 -7.83
CA ILE A 15 11.02 -5.81 -8.10
C ILE A 15 9.85 -5.97 -9.06
N ASP A 16 10.05 -6.67 -10.19
CA ASP A 16 8.99 -6.83 -11.18
C ASP A 16 7.81 -7.63 -10.65
N LYS A 17 8.10 -8.68 -9.86
CA LYS A 17 7.05 -9.48 -9.22
C LYS A 17 6.26 -8.64 -8.21
N PHE A 18 6.95 -7.79 -7.45
CA PHE A 18 6.31 -6.90 -6.49
C PHE A 18 5.37 -5.93 -7.20
N ILE A 19 5.82 -5.34 -8.31
CA ILE A 19 5.01 -4.39 -9.08
C ILE A 19 3.72 -5.06 -9.56
N GLU A 20 3.79 -6.27 -10.11
CA GLU A 20 2.61 -6.97 -10.61
C GLU A 20 1.65 -7.38 -9.48
N ALA A 21 2.17 -7.92 -8.39
CA ALA A 21 1.34 -8.29 -7.25
C ALA A 21 0.66 -7.05 -6.65
N THR A 22 1.38 -5.93 -6.61
CA THR A 22 0.88 -4.68 -6.05
C THR A 22 -0.13 -4.01 -6.98
N ARG A 23 0.03 -4.15 -8.31
CA ARG A 23 -0.97 -3.71 -9.27
C ARG A 23 -2.32 -4.37 -8.99
N GLU A 24 -2.32 -5.69 -8.79
CA GLU A 24 -3.55 -6.43 -8.50
C GLU A 24 -4.21 -5.93 -7.20
N ASN A 25 -3.43 -5.76 -6.15
CA ASN A 25 -3.94 -5.24 -4.89
C ASN A 25 -4.52 -3.83 -5.07
N HIS A 26 -3.82 -2.99 -5.81
CA HIS A 26 -4.28 -1.63 -6.12
C HIS A 26 -5.64 -1.65 -6.83
N GLU A 27 -5.79 -2.47 -7.87
CA GLU A 27 -7.00 -2.52 -8.66
C GLU A 27 -8.23 -2.92 -7.83
N HIS A 28 -8.05 -3.80 -6.86
CA HIS A 28 -9.13 -4.18 -5.95
C HIS A 28 -9.34 -3.16 -4.84
N SER A 29 -8.26 -2.59 -4.30
CA SER A 29 -8.35 -1.67 -3.18
C SER A 29 -9.07 -0.37 -3.53
N VAL A 30 -8.87 0.16 -4.75
CA VAL A 30 -9.54 1.40 -5.16
C VAL A 30 -11.05 1.25 -5.29
N LYS A 31 -11.55 0.01 -5.33
CA LYS A 31 -13.00 -0.27 -5.40
C LYS A 31 -13.63 -0.46 -4.02
N GLU A 32 -12.84 -0.48 -2.96
CA GLU A 32 -13.35 -0.68 -1.61
C GLU A 32 -14.17 0.53 -1.15
N PRO A 33 -15.29 0.29 -0.45
CA PRO A 33 -16.03 1.40 0.17
C PRO A 33 -15.13 2.13 1.14
N GLY A 34 -15.14 3.47 1.06
CA GLY A 34 -14.33 4.30 1.96
C GLY A 34 -12.89 4.48 1.52
N ASN A 35 -12.45 3.87 0.41
CA ASN A 35 -11.14 4.16 -0.13
C ASN A 35 -11.17 5.43 -0.97
N PHE A 36 -10.26 6.37 -0.67
CA PHE A 36 -10.10 7.61 -1.43
C PHE A 36 -8.83 7.59 -2.26
N ARG A 37 -7.83 6.82 -1.84
CA ARG A 37 -6.55 6.78 -2.52
C ARG A 37 -5.81 5.49 -2.18
N PHE A 38 -5.24 4.88 -3.19
CA PHE A 38 -4.35 3.73 -3.02
C PHE A 38 -3.29 3.82 -4.11
N ASP A 39 -2.39 4.80 -3.96
CA ASP A 39 -1.38 5.11 -4.97
C ASP A 39 -0.10 4.34 -4.68
N ILE A 40 0.51 3.84 -5.74
CA ILE A 40 1.76 3.09 -5.67
C ILE A 40 2.86 3.96 -6.25
N LEU A 41 3.81 4.37 -5.41
CA LEU A 41 4.90 5.25 -5.83
C LEU A 41 6.21 4.46 -5.79
N GLN A 42 7.02 4.63 -6.82
CA GLN A 42 8.38 4.07 -6.86
C GLN A 42 9.36 5.24 -6.73
N ASP A 43 10.39 5.08 -5.87
CA ASP A 43 11.41 6.09 -5.72
C ASP A 43 12.09 6.34 -7.07
N ALA A 44 12.32 7.62 -7.39
CA ALA A 44 12.85 8.01 -8.71
C ALA A 44 14.31 7.56 -8.93
N THR A 45 15.04 7.31 -7.84
CA THR A 45 16.46 6.94 -7.91
C THR A 45 16.77 5.55 -7.36
N ASP A 46 15.84 4.93 -6.62
CA ASP A 46 16.01 3.59 -6.07
C ASP A 46 14.83 2.73 -6.48
N ARG A 47 15.03 1.86 -7.46
CA ARG A 47 13.97 1.03 -8.02
C ARG A 47 13.36 0.05 -7.03
N GLY A 48 14.09 -0.29 -5.97
CA GLY A 48 13.60 -1.21 -4.93
C GLY A 48 12.81 -0.53 -3.83
N LYS A 49 12.73 0.79 -3.83
CA LYS A 49 12.02 1.55 -2.80
C LYS A 49 10.67 2.02 -3.31
N PHE A 50 9.61 1.70 -2.54
CA PHE A 50 8.25 2.08 -2.88
C PHE A 50 7.56 2.75 -1.70
N ILE A 51 6.54 3.54 -2.00
CA ILE A 51 5.61 4.05 -1.00
C ILE A 51 4.20 3.74 -1.50
N LEU A 52 3.39 3.11 -0.64
CA LEU A 52 1.96 2.97 -0.88
C LEU A 52 1.27 4.10 -0.12
N TYR A 53 0.63 4.99 -0.88
CA TYR A 53 -0.10 6.12 -0.32
C TYR A 53 -1.56 5.74 -0.21
N GLU A 54 -2.02 5.45 1.01
CA GLU A 54 -3.36 4.94 1.26
C GLU A 54 -4.19 5.95 2.04
N ALA A 55 -5.38 6.25 1.55
CA ALA A 55 -6.30 7.15 2.23
C ALA A 55 -7.68 6.52 2.33
N TYR A 56 -8.21 6.44 3.56
CA TYR A 56 -9.49 5.82 3.87
C TYR A 56 -10.36 6.78 4.68
N ALA A 57 -11.68 6.65 4.52
CA ALA A 57 -12.65 7.52 5.19
C ALA A 57 -12.62 7.41 6.71
N SER A 58 -12.33 6.21 7.24
CA SER A 58 -12.48 5.93 8.67
C SER A 58 -11.61 4.76 9.12
N GLU A 59 -11.48 4.57 10.43
CA GLU A 59 -10.81 3.41 11.00
C GLU A 59 -11.51 2.11 10.60
N GLU A 60 -12.82 2.11 10.49
CA GLU A 60 -13.60 0.94 10.06
C GLU A 60 -13.23 0.55 8.63
N ALA A 61 -13.04 1.52 7.75
CA ALA A 61 -12.65 1.26 6.36
C ALA A 61 -11.22 0.70 6.29
N VAL A 62 -10.31 1.21 7.12
CA VAL A 62 -8.94 0.67 7.23
C VAL A 62 -8.98 -0.79 7.70
N ALA A 63 -9.76 -1.07 8.74
CA ALA A 63 -9.88 -2.43 9.27
C ALA A 63 -10.49 -3.38 8.24
N ALA A 64 -11.52 -2.92 7.52
CA ALA A 64 -12.18 -3.72 6.49
C ALA A 64 -11.21 -4.06 5.34
N HIS A 65 -10.35 -3.12 4.95
CA HIS A 65 -9.32 -3.38 3.92
C HIS A 65 -8.44 -4.56 4.32
N LYS A 66 -8.00 -4.60 5.57
CA LYS A 66 -7.09 -5.65 6.06
C LYS A 66 -7.74 -7.03 6.15
N GLU A 67 -9.05 -7.11 6.05
CA GLU A 67 -9.79 -8.38 6.03
C GLU A 67 -10.10 -8.86 4.61
N LYS A 68 -9.83 -8.04 3.58
CA LYS A 68 -10.11 -8.41 2.21
C LYS A 68 -9.14 -9.46 1.70
N ALA A 69 -9.66 -10.37 0.87
CA ALA A 69 -8.85 -11.44 0.28
C ALA A 69 -7.67 -10.89 -0.53
N HIS A 70 -7.86 -9.79 -1.26
CA HIS A 70 -6.78 -9.21 -2.06
C HIS A 70 -5.66 -8.64 -1.19
N TYR A 71 -5.97 -8.14 0.02
CA TYR A 71 -4.93 -7.68 0.94
C TYR A 71 -4.14 -8.86 1.52
N THR A 72 -4.82 -9.89 2.02
CA THR A 72 -4.14 -11.03 2.64
C THR A 72 -3.30 -11.80 1.61
N LYS A 73 -3.81 -11.94 0.38
CA LYS A 73 -3.06 -12.53 -0.72
C LYS A 73 -1.78 -11.74 -1.01
N TRP A 74 -1.92 -10.42 -1.14
CA TRP A 74 -0.78 -9.54 -1.39
C TRP A 74 0.24 -9.62 -0.27
N ARG A 75 -0.23 -9.48 0.99
CA ARG A 75 0.65 -9.53 2.17
C ARG A 75 1.50 -10.79 2.20
N ASP A 76 0.88 -11.95 1.98
CA ASP A 76 1.56 -13.22 2.06
C ASP A 76 2.50 -13.44 0.87
N LEU A 77 2.07 -12.98 -0.31
CA LEU A 77 2.86 -13.14 -1.54
C LEU A 77 4.13 -12.28 -1.52
N VAL A 78 4.04 -11.03 -1.06
CA VAL A 78 5.18 -10.11 -1.10
C VAL A 78 6.14 -10.27 0.08
N ALA A 79 5.72 -10.93 1.16
CA ALA A 79 6.53 -11.05 2.37
C ALA A 79 7.96 -11.54 2.12
N PRO A 80 8.19 -12.63 1.34
CA PRO A 80 9.55 -13.09 1.09
C PRO A 80 10.39 -12.18 0.18
N TRP A 81 9.76 -11.19 -0.47
CA TRP A 81 10.45 -10.28 -1.37
C TRP A 81 10.96 -9.01 -0.69
N MET A 82 10.65 -8.84 0.59
CA MET A 82 11.05 -7.65 1.34
C MET A 82 12.53 -7.68 1.69
N ALA A 83 13.27 -6.61 1.35
CA ALA A 83 14.66 -6.44 1.75
C ALA A 83 14.75 -6.13 3.24
N LYS A 84 13.73 -5.48 3.79
CA LYS A 84 13.54 -5.27 5.22
C LYS A 84 12.04 -5.08 5.49
N PRO A 85 11.59 -5.18 6.75
CA PRO A 85 10.17 -5.06 7.09
C PRO A 85 9.59 -3.75 6.59
N ARG A 86 8.39 -3.82 5.99
CA ARG A 86 7.71 -2.60 5.57
C ARG A 86 7.19 -1.85 6.79
N GLU A 87 7.09 -0.53 6.65
CA GLU A 87 6.68 0.36 7.73
C GLU A 87 5.47 1.20 7.32
N GLY A 88 4.36 1.02 8.01
CA GLY A 88 3.19 1.87 7.82
C GLY A 88 3.24 3.04 8.78
N VAL A 89 3.24 4.27 8.24
CA VAL A 89 3.28 5.48 9.04
C VAL A 89 1.95 6.23 8.89
N ARG A 90 1.22 6.34 9.99
CA ARG A 90 -0.08 6.99 10.03
C ARG A 90 0.09 8.51 10.00
N HIS A 91 -0.76 9.17 9.19
CA HIS A 91 -0.75 10.62 9.04
C HIS A 91 -2.14 11.19 9.16
N THR A 92 -2.24 12.45 9.58
CA THR A 92 -3.48 13.21 9.56
C THR A 92 -3.44 14.14 8.36
N LEU A 93 -4.49 14.11 7.54
CA LEU A 93 -4.60 15.03 6.40
C LEU A 93 -5.00 16.40 6.91
N LEU A 94 -4.11 17.39 6.75
CA LEU A 94 -4.41 18.78 7.11
C LEU A 94 -4.97 19.54 5.92
N PHE A 95 -4.30 19.45 4.79
CA PHE A 95 -4.70 20.12 3.55
C PHE A 95 -4.53 19.15 2.39
N PRO A 96 -5.43 19.12 1.40
CA PRO A 96 -6.64 19.96 1.30
C PRO A 96 -7.65 19.62 2.40
N GLU A 97 -8.38 20.63 2.84
CA GLU A 97 -9.47 20.43 3.79
C GLU A 97 -10.59 19.65 3.09
N SER A 98 -11.15 18.69 3.80
CA SER A 98 -12.20 17.83 3.25
C SER A 98 -13.56 18.20 3.78
#